data_6d727a7fd310c95ab16ba15202e23c75
#
_entry.id   6d727a7fd310c95ab16ba15202e23c75
#
_cell.length_a   1.000
_cell.length_b   1.000
_cell.length_c   1.000
_cell.angle_alpha   90.00
_cell.angle_beta   90.00
_cell.angle_gamma   90.00
#
_symmetry.space_group_name_H-M   'P 1'
#
loop_
_entity.id
_entity.type
_entity.pdbx_description
1 polymer ?
#
loop_
_entity_poly.entity_id
_entity_poly.type
_entity_poly.pdbx_seq_one_letter_code
_entity_poly.pdbx_strand_id
1 'polypeptide(L)'
;MFVSAESPNKVDDAKFHESKFHDITHFGIRLALGTIFIVHGIGKLDPMFGSFLPQMGLPAEMQIPIAIAELVPGILLIIGVLSRISSSLLSIIMLGAIFYVKKASSLTGEMGIEFELILLAANLAVIVTGPGKISVSHLAKKIPRFLH
;
A
#
# COMPACT_ATOMS: atom_id res chain seq x y z
N MET A 1 -45.32 16.48 -23.63
CA MET A 1 -44.22 15.65 -23.15
C MET A 1 -43.07 16.58 -22.84
N PHE A 2 -42.97 17.06 -21.59
CA PHE A 2 -41.90 17.96 -21.16
C PHE A 2 -40.71 17.14 -20.73
N VAL A 3 -39.66 17.11 -21.53
CA VAL A 3 -38.35 16.62 -21.13
C VAL A 3 -37.75 17.71 -20.25
N SER A 4 -37.71 17.51 -18.93
CA SER A 4 -36.95 18.36 -18.03
C SER A 4 -35.47 18.29 -18.42
N ALA A 5 -34.96 19.35 -19.01
CA ALA A 5 -33.54 19.53 -19.18
C ALA A 5 -32.90 19.68 -17.79
N GLU A 6 -32.28 18.62 -17.31
CA GLU A 6 -31.45 18.68 -16.12
C GLU A 6 -30.34 19.71 -16.37
N SER A 7 -30.22 20.68 -15.46
CA SER A 7 -29.29 21.79 -15.67
C SER A 7 -27.84 21.25 -15.70
N PRO A 8 -27.00 21.68 -16.67
CA PRO A 8 -25.60 21.22 -16.80
C PRO A 8 -24.77 21.34 -15.51
N ASN A 9 -25.05 22.33 -14.70
CA ASN A 9 -24.36 22.60 -13.42
C ASN A 9 -24.46 21.46 -12.40
N LYS A 10 -25.59 20.75 -12.28
CA LYS A 10 -25.74 19.70 -11.29
C LYS A 10 -24.90 18.46 -11.59
N VAL A 11 -24.73 18.13 -12.88
CA VAL A 11 -23.93 16.97 -13.31
C VAL A 11 -22.45 17.25 -13.14
N ASP A 12 -22.01 18.48 -13.39
CA ASP A 12 -20.62 18.88 -13.22
C ASP A 12 -20.22 18.98 -11.75
N ASP A 13 -21.11 19.51 -10.89
CA ASP A 13 -20.89 19.54 -9.43
C ASP A 13 -20.82 18.14 -8.82
N ALA A 14 -21.66 17.21 -9.27
CA ALA A 14 -21.63 15.82 -8.80
C ALA A 14 -20.32 15.13 -9.21
N LYS A 15 -19.89 15.26 -10.46
CA LYS A 15 -18.61 14.71 -10.94
C LYS A 15 -17.39 15.30 -10.24
N PHE A 16 -17.43 16.60 -9.92
CA PHE A 16 -16.35 17.27 -9.18
C PHE A 16 -16.26 16.80 -7.74
N HIS A 17 -17.38 16.57 -7.08
CA HIS A 17 -17.46 16.03 -5.73
C HIS A 17 -16.96 14.58 -5.67
N GLU A 18 -17.44 13.74 -6.57
CA GLU A 18 -17.02 12.34 -6.69
C GLU A 18 -15.50 12.20 -6.91
N SER A 19 -14.92 13.03 -7.77
CA SER A 19 -13.47 13.08 -8.03
C SER A 19 -12.66 13.45 -6.77
N LYS A 20 -13.11 14.41 -5.96
CA LYS A 20 -12.42 14.82 -4.73
C LYS A 20 -12.44 13.73 -3.66
N PHE A 21 -13.58 13.11 -3.43
CA PHE A 21 -13.69 12.00 -2.46
C PHE A 21 -12.80 10.82 -2.87
N HIS A 22 -12.77 10.50 -4.16
CA HIS A 22 -11.88 9.47 -4.69
C HIS A 22 -10.41 9.77 -4.39
N ASP A 23 -9.95 10.97 -4.68
CA ASP A 23 -8.55 11.37 -4.45
C ASP A 23 -8.18 11.37 -2.95
N ILE A 24 -9.08 11.81 -2.07
CA ILE A 24 -8.90 11.79 -0.61
C ILE A 24 -8.83 10.36 -0.09
N THR A 25 -9.73 9.48 -0.56
CA THR A 25 -9.73 8.07 -0.17
C THR A 25 -8.44 7.38 -0.57
N HIS A 26 -7.95 7.61 -1.79
CA HIS A 26 -6.67 7.07 -2.25
C HIS A 26 -5.49 7.56 -1.43
N PHE A 27 -5.47 8.84 -1.11
CA PHE A 27 -4.44 9.40 -0.22
C PHE A 27 -4.51 8.74 1.16
N GLY A 28 -5.72 8.59 1.73
CA GLY A 28 -5.93 7.93 3.03
C GLY A 28 -5.42 6.49 3.07
N ILE A 29 -5.72 5.70 2.04
CA ILE A 29 -5.24 4.32 1.92
C ILE A 29 -3.71 4.28 1.87
N ARG A 30 -3.08 5.12 1.04
CA ARG A 30 -1.62 5.18 0.92
C ARG A 30 -0.95 5.64 2.22
N LEU A 31 -1.55 6.62 2.90
CA LEU A 31 -1.04 7.13 4.17
C LEU A 31 -1.09 6.03 5.24
N ALA A 32 -2.19 5.32 5.35
CA ALA A 32 -2.35 4.21 6.29
C ALA A 32 -1.36 3.07 6.00
N LEU A 33 -1.30 2.59 4.75
CA LEU A 33 -0.36 1.56 4.33
C LEU A 33 1.09 1.98 4.58
N GLY A 34 1.47 3.16 4.10
CA GLY A 34 2.84 3.66 4.25
C GLY A 34 3.26 3.78 5.71
N THR A 35 2.38 4.29 6.57
CA THR A 35 2.65 4.39 8.02
C THR A 35 2.84 3.02 8.65
N ILE A 36 1.96 2.05 8.34
CA ILE A 36 2.06 0.68 8.86
C ILE A 36 3.41 0.06 8.43
N PHE A 37 3.76 0.11 7.15
CA PHE A 37 5.00 -0.49 6.67
C PHE A 37 6.25 0.22 7.18
N ILE A 38 6.23 1.53 7.39
CA ILE A 38 7.34 2.26 8.04
C ILE A 38 7.53 1.75 9.47
N VAL A 39 6.46 1.66 10.27
CA VAL A 39 6.53 1.17 11.65
C VAL A 39 7.03 -0.28 11.70
N HIS A 40 6.52 -1.15 10.80
CA HIS A 40 6.97 -2.54 10.70
C HIS A 40 8.43 -2.64 10.28
N GLY A 41 8.85 -1.86 9.29
CA GLY A 41 10.25 -1.83 8.84
C GLY A 41 11.21 -1.33 9.92
N ILE A 42 10.84 -0.28 10.68
CA ILE A 42 11.62 0.19 11.84
C ILE A 42 11.72 -0.92 12.89
N GLY A 43 10.61 -1.60 13.21
CA GLY A 43 10.61 -2.72 14.18
C GLY A 43 11.54 -3.86 13.77
N LYS A 44 11.72 -4.08 12.46
CA LYS A 44 12.65 -5.11 11.95
C LYS A 44 14.14 -4.73 12.05
N LEU A 45 14.47 -3.48 12.37
CA LEU A 45 15.84 -3.07 12.67
C LEU A 45 16.29 -3.49 14.07
N ASP A 46 15.36 -3.94 14.93
CA ASP A 46 15.68 -4.47 16.24
C ASP A 46 16.51 -5.76 16.10
N PRO A 47 17.64 -5.90 16.85
CA PRO A 47 18.47 -7.11 16.81
C PRO A 47 17.69 -8.39 17.12
N MET A 48 16.61 -8.32 17.91
CA MET A 48 15.74 -9.46 18.20
C MET A 48 15.14 -10.04 16.92
N PHE A 49 14.72 -9.21 15.97
CA PHE A 49 14.19 -9.69 14.68
C PHE A 49 15.22 -10.51 13.91
N GLY A 50 16.50 -10.05 13.89
CA GLY A 50 17.58 -10.81 13.26
C GLY A 50 17.79 -12.20 13.89
N SER A 51 17.59 -12.34 15.20
CA SER A 51 17.68 -13.62 15.89
C SER A 51 16.52 -14.58 15.60
N PHE A 52 15.36 -14.05 15.17
CA PHE A 52 14.21 -14.87 14.77
C PHE A 52 14.31 -15.40 13.32
N LEU A 53 15.04 -14.74 12.44
CA LEU A 53 15.13 -15.12 11.03
C LEU A 53 15.59 -16.57 10.80
N PRO A 54 16.61 -17.09 11.48
CA PRO A 54 17.03 -18.49 11.33
C PRO A 54 15.94 -19.51 11.73
N GLN A 55 15.09 -19.15 12.70
CA GLN A 55 13.96 -20.01 13.10
C GLN A 55 12.88 -20.09 12.00
N MET A 56 12.82 -19.07 11.15
CA MET A 56 11.95 -19.03 9.96
C MET A 56 12.63 -19.63 8.72
N GLY A 57 13.87 -20.15 8.83
CA GLY A 57 14.63 -20.66 7.70
C GLY A 57 15.27 -19.58 6.83
N LEU A 58 15.41 -18.35 7.33
CA LEU A 58 16.06 -17.23 6.65
C LEU A 58 17.40 -16.89 7.30
N PRO A 59 18.43 -16.50 6.53
CA PRO A 59 19.68 -16.02 7.10
C PRO A 59 19.46 -14.73 7.91
N ALA A 60 20.21 -14.58 9.01
CA ALA A 60 20.13 -13.39 9.87
C ALA A 60 20.48 -12.09 9.09
N GLU A 61 21.34 -12.19 8.09
CA GLU A 61 21.75 -11.09 7.21
C GLU A 61 20.60 -10.50 6.40
N MET A 62 19.48 -11.23 6.26
CA MET A 62 18.26 -10.75 5.60
C MET A 62 17.51 -9.68 6.41
N GLN A 63 17.89 -9.45 7.67
CA GLN A 63 17.26 -8.45 8.54
C GLN A 63 17.20 -7.07 7.87
N ILE A 64 18.34 -6.54 7.47
CA ILE A 64 18.43 -5.20 6.87
C ILE A 64 17.74 -5.13 5.50
N PRO A 65 17.95 -6.07 4.56
CA PRO A 65 17.21 -6.11 3.31
C PRO A 65 15.68 -6.11 3.51
N ILE A 66 15.15 -6.91 4.43
CA ILE A 66 13.70 -6.98 4.70
C ILE A 66 13.19 -5.67 5.30
N ALA A 67 13.92 -5.08 6.25
CA ALA A 67 13.55 -3.80 6.84
C ALA A 67 13.49 -2.69 5.79
N ILE A 68 14.50 -2.58 4.93
CA ILE A 68 14.55 -1.60 3.84
C ILE A 68 13.44 -1.84 2.82
N ALA A 69 13.15 -3.10 2.49
CA ALA A 69 12.08 -3.47 1.56
C ALA A 69 10.67 -3.10 2.04
N GLU A 70 10.50 -2.79 3.31
CA GLU A 70 9.26 -2.23 3.86
C GLU A 70 9.34 -0.71 4.07
N LEU A 71 10.46 -0.20 4.60
CA LEU A 71 10.64 1.22 4.87
C LEU A 71 10.58 2.09 3.62
N VAL A 72 11.36 1.74 2.60
CA VAL A 72 11.45 2.55 1.37
C VAL A 72 10.12 2.60 0.63
N PRO A 73 9.45 1.46 0.33
CA PRO A 73 8.13 1.51 -0.31
C PRO A 73 7.07 2.18 0.56
N GLY A 74 7.13 2.04 1.89
CA GLY A 74 6.23 2.72 2.81
C GLY A 74 6.32 4.24 2.68
N ILE A 75 7.54 4.79 2.65
CA ILE A 75 7.78 6.22 2.43
C ILE A 75 7.29 6.64 1.04
N LEU A 76 7.63 5.89 -0.01
CA LEU A 76 7.22 6.18 -1.38
C LEU A 76 5.69 6.18 -1.55
N LEU A 77 4.96 5.33 -0.83
CA LEU A 77 3.51 5.33 -0.81
C LEU A 77 2.94 6.62 -0.22
N ILE A 78 3.47 7.10 0.92
CA ILE A 78 2.99 8.34 1.54
C ILE A 78 3.15 9.51 0.60
N ILE A 79 4.33 9.70 0.02
CA ILE A 79 4.60 10.79 -0.91
C ILE A 79 3.94 10.60 -2.29
N GLY A 80 3.50 9.38 -2.60
CA GLY A 80 2.82 9.05 -3.85
C GLY A 80 3.74 9.02 -5.06
N VAL A 81 4.96 8.53 -4.88
CA VAL A 81 5.93 8.29 -5.97
C VAL A 81 6.09 6.80 -6.15
N LEU A 82 6.07 6.32 -7.42
CA LEU A 82 6.20 4.90 -7.74
C LEU A 82 5.21 4.00 -6.97
N SER A 83 3.99 4.49 -6.72
CA SER A 83 3.02 3.84 -5.83
C SER A 83 2.68 2.42 -6.25
N ARG A 84 2.58 2.15 -7.56
CA ARG A 84 2.29 0.80 -8.08
C ARG A 84 3.45 -0.15 -7.81
N ILE A 85 4.69 0.28 -8.04
CA ILE A 85 5.89 -0.54 -7.78
C ILE A 85 6.02 -0.81 -6.29
N SER A 86 5.87 0.22 -5.46
CA SER A 86 5.92 0.12 -4.00
C SER A 86 4.88 -0.87 -3.48
N SER A 87 3.62 -0.73 -3.90
CA SER A 87 2.55 -1.64 -3.51
C SER A 87 2.75 -3.07 -4.04
N SER A 88 3.34 -3.24 -5.24
CA SER A 88 3.67 -4.57 -5.76
C SER A 88 4.74 -5.26 -4.91
N LEU A 89 5.80 -4.55 -4.54
CA LEU A 89 6.84 -5.08 -3.67
C LEU A 89 6.27 -5.44 -2.28
N LEU A 90 5.48 -4.56 -1.68
CA LEU A 90 4.84 -4.81 -0.40
C LEU A 90 3.84 -5.98 -0.47
N SER A 91 3.15 -6.17 -1.60
CA SER A 91 2.29 -7.34 -1.81
C SER A 91 3.08 -8.64 -1.80
N ILE A 92 4.25 -8.67 -2.42
CA ILE A 92 5.15 -9.83 -2.40
C ILE A 92 5.60 -10.15 -0.96
N ILE A 93 5.92 -9.12 -0.18
CA ILE A 93 6.28 -9.28 1.24
C ILE A 93 5.11 -9.85 2.04
N MET A 94 3.87 -9.37 1.81
CA MET A 94 2.69 -9.90 2.49
C MET A 94 2.41 -11.36 2.10
N LEU A 95 2.57 -11.73 0.84
CA LEU A 95 2.47 -13.13 0.42
C LEU A 95 3.55 -13.98 1.10
N GLY A 96 4.78 -13.50 1.19
CA GLY A 96 5.85 -14.17 1.94
C GLY A 96 5.50 -14.35 3.42
N ALA A 97 4.95 -13.33 4.07
CA ALA A 97 4.50 -13.42 5.46
C ALA A 97 3.37 -14.45 5.64
N ILE A 98 2.39 -14.45 4.76
CA ILE A 98 1.26 -15.39 4.80
C ILE A 98 1.72 -16.84 4.62
N PHE A 99 2.45 -17.12 3.54
CA PHE A 99 2.74 -18.50 3.17
C PHE A 99 4.04 -19.04 3.78
N TYR A 100 5.07 -18.22 3.90
CA TYR A 100 6.38 -18.66 4.38
C TYR A 100 6.51 -18.56 5.90
N VAL A 101 6.10 -17.42 6.49
CA VAL A 101 6.25 -17.20 7.95
C VAL A 101 5.10 -17.84 8.71
N LYS A 102 3.85 -17.51 8.39
CA LYS A 102 2.64 -17.99 9.09
C LYS A 102 2.10 -19.30 8.53
N LYS A 103 2.62 -19.77 7.37
CA LYS A 103 2.23 -21.03 6.70
C LYS A 103 0.74 -21.14 6.41
N ALA A 104 0.05 -20.00 6.33
CA ALA A 104 -1.41 -19.90 6.17
C ALA A 104 -2.18 -20.81 7.16
N SER A 105 -1.66 -20.95 8.39
CA SER A 105 -2.13 -21.93 9.36
C SER A 105 -3.50 -21.61 9.95
N SER A 106 -3.83 -20.33 10.09
CA SER A 106 -5.11 -19.85 10.62
C SER A 106 -5.50 -18.53 10.00
N LEU A 107 -6.79 -18.27 9.89
CA LEU A 107 -7.27 -16.96 9.45
C LEU A 107 -7.11 -15.92 10.55
N THR A 108 -7.47 -16.28 11.79
CA THR A 108 -7.51 -15.37 12.95
C THR A 108 -6.68 -15.92 14.11
N GLY A 109 -6.37 -15.07 15.11
CA GLY A 109 -5.61 -15.42 16.30
C GLY A 109 -4.13 -15.03 16.23
N GLU A 110 -3.31 -15.48 17.18
CA GLU A 110 -1.91 -15.06 17.30
C GLU A 110 -1.06 -15.31 16.03
N MET A 111 -1.33 -16.42 15.33
CA MET A 111 -0.72 -16.75 14.03
C MET A 111 -1.67 -16.54 12.86
N GLY A 112 -2.75 -15.77 13.08
CA GLY A 112 -3.72 -15.43 12.04
C GLY A 112 -3.14 -14.56 10.95
N ILE A 113 -3.63 -14.74 9.73
CA ILE A 113 -3.18 -14.02 8.54
C ILE A 113 -4.07 -12.83 8.19
N GLU A 114 -5.09 -12.54 9.01
CA GLU A 114 -6.07 -11.48 8.72
C GLU A 114 -5.43 -10.12 8.47
N PHE A 115 -4.39 -9.80 9.23
CA PHE A 115 -3.69 -8.51 9.09
C PHE A 115 -2.93 -8.42 7.76
N GLU A 116 -2.15 -9.43 7.42
CA GLU A 116 -1.43 -9.49 6.14
C GLU A 116 -2.40 -9.53 4.96
N LEU A 117 -3.53 -10.20 5.12
CA LEU A 117 -4.54 -10.31 4.07
C LEU A 117 -5.21 -8.95 3.78
N ILE A 118 -5.54 -8.17 4.82
CA ILE A 118 -6.08 -6.81 4.68
C ILE A 118 -5.04 -5.90 4.02
N LEU A 119 -3.78 -5.95 4.47
CA LEU A 119 -2.69 -5.15 3.87
C LEU A 119 -2.46 -5.54 2.40
N LEU A 120 -2.51 -6.82 2.08
CA LEU A 120 -2.41 -7.30 0.71
C LEU A 120 -3.55 -6.75 -0.16
N ALA A 121 -4.80 -6.86 0.30
CA ALA A 121 -5.95 -6.34 -0.41
C ALA A 121 -5.85 -4.82 -0.65
N ALA A 122 -5.42 -4.05 0.35
CA ALA A 122 -5.22 -2.61 0.23
C ALA A 122 -4.07 -2.26 -0.75
N ASN A 123 -2.96 -3.02 -0.74
CA ASN A 123 -1.89 -2.85 -1.72
C ASN A 123 -2.38 -3.15 -3.14
N LEU A 124 -3.16 -4.23 -3.35
CA LEU A 124 -3.75 -4.54 -4.66
C LEU A 124 -4.68 -3.43 -5.15
N ALA A 125 -5.46 -2.82 -4.25
CA ALA A 125 -6.28 -1.66 -4.60
C ALA A 125 -5.42 -0.49 -5.10
N VAL A 126 -4.28 -0.18 -4.43
CA VAL A 126 -3.36 0.87 -4.88
C VAL A 126 -2.69 0.53 -6.21
N ILE A 127 -2.35 -0.73 -6.46
CA ILE A 127 -1.78 -1.16 -7.76
C ILE A 127 -2.76 -0.88 -8.90
N VAL A 128 -4.04 -1.19 -8.70
CA VAL A 128 -5.08 -0.99 -9.73
C VAL A 128 -5.38 0.49 -9.94
N THR A 129 -5.59 1.21 -8.86
CA THR A 129 -6.06 2.60 -8.91
C THR A 129 -4.95 3.63 -9.12
N GLY A 130 -3.73 3.29 -8.71
CA GLY A 130 -2.57 4.20 -8.78
C GLY A 130 -2.55 5.25 -7.66
N PRO A 131 -1.69 6.29 -7.79
CA PRO A 131 -1.41 7.24 -6.70
C PRO A 131 -2.52 8.26 -6.42
N GLY A 132 -3.47 8.45 -7.32
CA GLY A 132 -4.45 9.55 -7.25
C GLY A 132 -3.82 10.92 -7.52
N LYS A 133 -4.64 11.97 -7.55
CA LYS A 133 -4.18 13.34 -7.86
C LYS A 133 -3.41 13.98 -6.70
N ILE A 134 -3.63 13.52 -5.46
CA ILE A 134 -2.90 13.98 -4.27
C ILE A 134 -1.60 13.17 -4.16
N SER A 135 -0.64 13.43 -5.04
CA SER A 135 0.64 12.73 -5.10
C SER A 135 1.72 13.60 -5.71
N VAL A 136 2.97 13.41 -5.28
CA VAL A 136 4.13 14.11 -5.87
C VAL A 136 4.32 13.70 -7.32
N SER A 137 4.02 12.47 -7.68
CA SER A 137 4.11 12.00 -9.07
C SER A 137 3.15 12.72 -10.01
N HIS A 138 2.01 13.20 -9.52
CA HIS A 138 1.08 14.02 -10.30
C HIS A 138 1.65 15.43 -10.58
N LEU A 139 2.43 15.96 -9.62
CA LEU A 139 3.12 17.25 -9.78
C LEU A 139 4.36 17.13 -10.68
N ALA A 140 5.04 15.99 -10.66
CA ALA A 140 6.23 15.72 -11.48
C ALA A 140 5.85 15.06 -12.81
N LYS A 141 5.52 15.86 -13.83
CA LYS A 141 5.11 15.42 -15.19
C LYS A 141 6.11 14.50 -15.93
N LYS A 142 7.26 14.18 -15.34
CA LYS A 142 8.36 13.43 -15.99
C LYS A 142 8.32 11.92 -15.76
N ILE A 143 7.46 11.41 -14.85
CA ILE A 143 7.43 9.98 -14.53
C ILE A 143 6.38 9.29 -15.42
N PRO A 144 6.72 8.18 -16.12
CA PRO A 144 5.77 7.44 -16.95
C PRO A 144 4.55 6.93 -16.14
N ARG A 145 3.34 7.07 -16.69
CA ARG A 145 2.08 6.72 -16.01
C ARG A 145 1.98 5.27 -15.54
N PHE A 146 2.70 4.34 -16.13
CA PHE A 146 2.65 2.92 -15.76
C PHE A 146 3.46 2.60 -14.48
N LEU A 147 4.32 3.53 -14.05
CA LEU A 147 5.15 3.39 -12.84
C LEU A 147 4.54 4.06 -11.59
N HIS A 148 3.51 4.88 -11.80
CA HIS A 148 2.85 5.60 -10.71
C HIS A 148 1.97 4.70 -9.86
#